data_a8a3ff728da064f8333c95b83e1a4fdc
#
_entry.id   a8a3ff728da064f8333c95b83e1a4fdc
#
_cell.length_a   1.000
_cell.length_b   1.000
_cell.length_c   1.000
_cell.angle_alpha   90.00
_cell.angle_beta   90.00
_cell.angle_gamma   90.00
#
_symmetry.space_group_name_H-M   'P 1'
#
loop_
_entity.id
_entity.type
_entity.pdbx_description
1 polymer ?
#
loop_
_entity_poly.entity_id
_entity_poly.type
_entity_poly.pdbx_seq_one_letter_code
_entity_poly.pdbx_strand_id
1 'polypeptide(L)'
;EILIGLVGSEMCIRDRDVVEASKASTGNIKLEMNDIDFVEMVQQVIGEFEEKFKEKNLTMMVHFTDEPSIIYADGQRMWRVLENVFGNVVKYAMEGTRVYAEISNRNKKVTFSLKNISAQPLNISADELTERFIRGDVARNTEGSGLGLSIAKSLTELQGGEFKLYLDGDLFKVMITFVAKNYSK
;
A
#
# COMPACT_ATOMS: atom_id res chain seq x y z
N GLU A 1 -9.79 24.51 24.18
CA GLU A 1 -10.93 23.68 23.69
C GLU A 1 -10.71 23.03 22.29
N ILE A 2 -9.57 23.25 21.61
CA ILE A 2 -9.29 22.70 20.26
C ILE A 2 -8.52 21.38 20.29
N LEU A 3 -7.96 20.96 21.42
CA LEU A 3 -7.13 19.74 21.54
C LEU A 3 -7.91 18.42 21.69
N ILE A 4 -9.20 18.44 21.96
CA ILE A 4 -10.03 17.24 22.17
C ILE A 4 -10.50 16.61 20.85
N GLY A 5 -10.59 17.39 19.76
CA GLY A 5 -11.04 16.90 18.45
C GLY A 5 -10.03 16.05 17.69
N LEU A 6 -8.73 16.29 17.86
CA LEU A 6 -7.66 15.59 17.16
C LEU A 6 -7.39 14.19 17.74
N VAL A 7 -7.46 14.05 19.07
CA VAL A 7 -7.25 12.75 19.75
C VAL A 7 -8.38 11.76 19.44
N GLY A 8 -9.61 12.23 19.24
CA GLY A 8 -10.75 11.37 18.89
C GLY A 8 -10.68 10.80 17.48
N SER A 9 -10.14 11.53 16.50
CA SER A 9 -10.05 11.06 15.12
C SER A 9 -8.95 10.01 14.93
N GLU A 10 -7.81 10.16 15.57
CA GLU A 10 -6.71 9.18 15.51
C GLU A 10 -7.04 7.87 16.23
N MET A 11 -7.75 7.95 17.36
CA MET A 11 -8.22 6.77 18.10
C MET A 11 -9.26 5.97 17.31
N CYS A 12 -10.18 6.66 16.60
CA CYS A 12 -11.15 6.02 15.71
C CYS A 12 -10.51 5.36 14.48
N ILE A 13 -9.41 5.91 13.95
CA ILE A 13 -8.69 5.33 12.81
C ILE A 13 -7.98 4.04 13.25
N ARG A 14 -7.31 4.03 14.40
CA ARG A 14 -6.65 2.84 14.96
C ARG A 14 -7.61 1.69 15.22
N ASP A 15 -8.76 1.97 15.84
CA ASP A 15 -9.79 0.94 16.10
C ASP A 15 -10.35 0.36 14.80
N ARG A 16 -10.53 1.17 13.77
CA ARG A 16 -10.98 0.73 12.44
C ARG A 16 -9.94 -0.15 11.77
N ASP A 17 -8.65 0.20 11.83
CA ASP A 17 -7.55 -0.57 11.25
C ASP A 17 -7.41 -1.95 11.90
N VAL A 18 -7.52 -2.05 13.22
CA VAL A 18 -7.46 -3.33 13.96
C VAL A 18 -8.65 -4.23 13.60
N VAL A 19 -9.87 -3.66 13.53
CA VAL A 19 -11.06 -4.40 13.13
C VAL A 19 -10.98 -4.84 11.67
N GLU A 20 -10.46 -4.01 10.78
CA GLU A 20 -10.30 -4.34 9.37
C GLU A 20 -9.24 -5.42 9.15
N ALA A 21 -8.09 -5.34 9.83
CA ALA A 21 -7.06 -6.38 9.82
C ALA A 21 -7.60 -7.72 10.31
N SER A 22 -8.36 -7.72 11.40
CA SER A 22 -9.01 -8.93 11.95
C SER A 22 -10.05 -9.52 11.01
N LYS A 23 -10.88 -8.69 10.38
CA LYS A 23 -11.88 -9.14 9.41
C LYS A 23 -11.23 -9.64 8.11
N ALA A 24 -10.17 -9.00 7.64
CA ALA A 24 -9.42 -9.43 6.46
C ALA A 24 -8.75 -10.80 6.69
N SER A 25 -8.16 -11.02 7.87
CA SER A 25 -7.53 -12.30 8.21
C SER A 25 -8.53 -13.45 8.42
N THR A 26 -9.77 -13.16 8.81
CA THR A 26 -10.84 -14.15 9.01
C THR A 26 -11.69 -14.41 7.77
N GLY A 27 -11.47 -13.71 6.67
CA GLY A 27 -12.24 -13.84 5.43
C GLY A 27 -13.70 -13.34 5.51
N ASN A 28 -14.07 -12.63 6.57
CA ASN A 28 -15.43 -12.18 6.83
C ASN A 28 -15.76 -10.80 6.21
N ILE A 29 -15.05 -10.42 5.13
CA ILE A 29 -15.33 -9.20 4.38
C ILE A 29 -16.12 -9.56 3.13
N LYS A 30 -17.29 -8.95 2.95
CA LYS A 30 -18.02 -9.00 1.68
C LYS A 30 -17.30 -8.08 0.68
N LEU A 31 -16.85 -8.66 -0.43
CA LEU A 31 -16.19 -7.92 -1.51
C LEU A 31 -17.18 -7.53 -2.59
N GLU A 32 -17.04 -6.32 -3.10
CA GLU A 32 -17.78 -5.82 -4.26
C GLU A 32 -16.83 -5.76 -5.47
N MET A 33 -16.61 -6.94 -6.07
CA MET A 33 -15.65 -7.13 -7.14
C MET A 33 -16.14 -6.53 -8.47
N ASN A 34 -15.30 -5.69 -9.08
CA ASN A 34 -15.57 -5.01 -10.35
C ASN A 34 -14.30 -4.95 -11.21
N ASP A 35 -14.47 -4.61 -12.49
CA ASP A 35 -13.36 -4.30 -13.37
C ASP A 35 -12.83 -2.91 -13.04
N ILE A 36 -11.53 -2.81 -12.80
CA ILE A 36 -10.85 -1.59 -12.39
C ILE A 36 -9.69 -1.31 -13.33
N ASP A 37 -9.63 -0.11 -13.90
CA ASP A 37 -8.40 0.38 -14.51
C ASP A 37 -7.39 0.71 -13.42
N PHE A 38 -6.36 -0.16 -13.32
CA PHE A 38 -5.40 -0.05 -12.23
C PHE A 38 -4.43 1.11 -12.42
N VAL A 39 -4.16 1.51 -13.67
CA VAL A 39 -3.35 2.70 -13.97
C VAL A 39 -4.07 3.95 -13.50
N GLU A 40 -5.35 4.10 -13.87
CA GLU A 40 -6.15 5.25 -13.46
C GLU A 40 -6.25 5.36 -11.92
N MET A 41 -6.53 4.25 -11.25
CA MET A 41 -6.61 4.23 -9.78
C MET A 41 -5.29 4.64 -9.12
N VAL A 42 -4.15 4.11 -9.57
CA VAL A 42 -2.83 4.47 -9.01
C VAL A 42 -2.51 5.94 -9.27
N GLN A 43 -2.85 6.48 -10.44
CA GLN A 43 -2.67 7.91 -10.75
C GLN A 43 -3.48 8.81 -9.81
N GLN A 44 -4.73 8.44 -9.51
CA GLN A 44 -5.57 9.18 -8.57
C GLN A 44 -4.96 9.18 -7.16
N VAL A 45 -4.49 8.03 -6.68
CA VAL A 45 -3.83 7.94 -5.37
C VAL A 45 -2.54 8.77 -5.33
N ILE A 46 -1.73 8.74 -6.39
CA ILE A 46 -0.52 9.60 -6.48
C ILE A 46 -0.90 11.07 -6.34
N GLY A 47 -1.98 11.52 -6.99
CA GLY A 47 -2.49 12.88 -6.88
C GLY A 47 -2.84 13.28 -5.44
N GLU A 48 -3.48 12.37 -4.68
CA GLU A 48 -3.82 12.64 -3.27
C GLU A 48 -2.60 12.72 -2.34
N PHE A 49 -1.50 12.06 -2.70
CA PHE A 49 -0.27 12.07 -1.92
C PHE A 49 0.73 13.15 -2.35
N GLU A 50 0.46 13.92 -3.40
CA GLU A 50 1.41 14.89 -4.00
C GLU A 50 1.93 15.91 -2.98
N GLU A 51 1.07 16.51 -2.17
CA GLU A 51 1.48 17.49 -1.15
C GLU A 51 2.36 16.85 -0.08
N LYS A 52 1.99 15.66 0.41
CA LYS A 52 2.77 14.91 1.40
C LYS A 52 4.16 14.54 0.89
N PHE A 53 4.28 14.23 -0.41
CA PHE A 53 5.59 13.99 -1.04
C PHE A 53 6.41 15.26 -1.14
N LYS A 54 5.79 16.40 -1.48
CA LYS A 54 6.46 17.71 -1.52
C LYS A 54 6.98 18.12 -0.15
N GLU A 55 6.20 17.93 0.91
CA GLU A 55 6.61 18.22 2.30
C GLU A 55 7.85 17.42 2.72
N LYS A 56 8.00 16.20 2.22
CA LYS A 56 9.13 15.31 2.45
C LYS A 56 10.25 15.44 1.40
N ASN A 57 10.16 16.40 0.49
CA ASN A 57 11.07 16.54 -0.66
C ASN A 57 11.24 15.23 -1.47
N LEU A 58 10.20 14.39 -1.53
CA LEU A 58 10.20 13.17 -2.31
C LEU A 58 9.82 13.45 -3.75
N THR A 59 10.62 12.94 -4.70
CA THR A 59 10.34 13.06 -6.13
C THR A 59 9.71 11.78 -6.65
N MET A 60 8.45 11.85 -7.11
CA MET A 60 7.75 10.70 -7.70
C MET A 60 8.21 10.49 -9.14
N MET A 61 8.71 9.30 -9.44
CA MET A 61 9.09 8.82 -10.77
C MET A 61 8.07 7.76 -11.20
N VAL A 62 7.26 8.09 -12.21
CA VAL A 62 6.17 7.23 -12.67
C VAL A 62 6.53 6.59 -14.00
N HIS A 63 6.34 5.27 -14.10
CA HIS A 63 6.48 4.50 -15.34
C HIS A 63 5.36 3.48 -15.47
N PHE A 64 4.34 3.82 -16.28
CA PHE A 64 3.20 2.95 -16.52
C PHE A 64 3.22 2.44 -17.95
N THR A 65 2.76 1.20 -18.13
CA THR A 65 2.59 0.59 -19.46
C THR A 65 1.44 1.25 -20.21
N ASP A 66 1.56 1.31 -21.54
CA ASP A 66 0.47 1.73 -22.44
C ASP A 66 -0.59 0.62 -22.65
N GLU A 67 -0.29 -0.62 -22.22
CA GLU A 67 -1.22 -1.73 -22.30
C GLU A 67 -2.37 -1.57 -21.30
N PRO A 68 -3.63 -1.87 -21.68
CA PRO A 68 -4.77 -1.84 -20.76
C PRO A 68 -4.51 -2.69 -19.51
N SER A 69 -4.56 -2.09 -18.34
CA SER A 69 -4.21 -2.75 -17.08
C SER A 69 -5.45 -2.92 -16.20
N ILE A 70 -6.43 -3.66 -16.73
CA ILE A 70 -7.68 -3.94 -16.02
C ILE A 70 -7.50 -5.14 -15.10
N ILE A 71 -7.86 -4.97 -13.84
CA ILE A 71 -7.90 -6.02 -12.81
C ILE A 71 -9.33 -6.22 -12.32
N TYR A 72 -9.66 -7.43 -11.82
CA TYR A 72 -10.93 -7.71 -11.18
C TYR A 72 -10.74 -7.67 -9.67
N ALA A 73 -11.23 -6.61 -9.03
CA ALA A 73 -11.00 -6.32 -7.63
C ALA A 73 -12.14 -5.48 -7.02
N ASP A 74 -12.13 -5.33 -5.70
CA ASP A 74 -12.99 -4.38 -4.98
C ASP A 74 -12.29 -3.01 -4.92
N GLY A 75 -12.89 -2.00 -5.56
CA GLY A 75 -12.29 -0.68 -5.71
C GLY A 75 -12.00 0.01 -4.37
N GLN A 76 -12.89 -0.11 -3.39
CA GLN A 76 -12.68 0.51 -2.08
C GLN A 76 -11.54 -0.17 -1.32
N ARG A 77 -11.47 -1.50 -1.38
CA ARG A 77 -10.41 -2.27 -0.74
C ARG A 77 -9.06 -2.07 -1.42
N MET A 78 -9.06 -1.99 -2.76
CA MET A 78 -7.85 -1.73 -3.51
C MET A 78 -7.32 -0.32 -3.28
N TRP A 79 -8.20 0.67 -3.19
CA TRP A 79 -7.86 2.02 -2.75
C TRP A 79 -7.17 2.01 -1.39
N ARG A 80 -7.73 1.31 -0.41
CA ARG A 80 -7.17 1.17 0.94
C ARG A 80 -5.80 0.49 0.94
N VAL A 81 -5.59 -0.50 0.07
CA VAL A 81 -4.27 -1.12 -0.14
C VAL A 81 -3.24 -0.07 -0.57
N LEU A 82 -3.58 0.72 -1.59
CA LEU A 82 -2.69 1.76 -2.12
C LEU A 82 -2.42 2.86 -1.08
N GLU A 83 -3.45 3.35 -0.37
CA GLU A 83 -3.27 4.32 0.73
C GLU A 83 -2.27 3.84 1.78
N ASN A 84 -2.36 2.56 2.20
CA ASN A 84 -1.44 1.98 3.17
C ASN A 84 -0.01 1.91 2.63
N VAL A 85 0.17 1.54 1.35
CA VAL A 85 1.48 1.42 0.72
C VAL A 85 2.11 2.81 0.50
N PHE A 86 1.37 3.78 -0.02
CA PHE A 86 1.85 5.15 -0.21
C PHE A 86 2.08 5.87 1.12
N GLY A 87 1.20 5.68 2.10
CA GLY A 87 1.36 6.20 3.46
C GLY A 87 2.62 5.67 4.15
N ASN A 88 2.97 4.40 3.91
CA ASN A 88 4.23 3.82 4.39
C ASN A 88 5.44 4.52 3.77
N VAL A 89 5.41 4.83 2.47
CA VAL A 89 6.48 5.59 1.80
C VAL A 89 6.64 6.97 2.42
N VAL A 90 5.56 7.74 2.55
CA VAL A 90 5.61 9.09 3.19
C VAL A 90 6.22 9.04 4.58
N LYS A 91 5.92 7.98 5.33
CA LYS A 91 6.37 7.85 6.72
C LYS A 91 7.83 7.46 6.85
N TYR A 92 8.32 6.56 5.99
CA TYR A 92 9.61 5.89 6.19
C TYR A 92 10.64 6.15 5.09
N ALA A 93 10.27 6.79 3.97
CA ALA A 93 11.25 7.11 2.94
C ALA A 93 12.25 8.18 3.43
N MET A 94 13.49 8.03 2.98
CA MET A 94 14.53 9.04 3.18
C MET A 94 14.16 10.32 2.45
N GLU A 95 14.14 11.42 3.17
CA GLU A 95 13.84 12.75 2.64
C GLU A 95 14.80 13.15 1.51
N GLY A 96 14.31 13.86 0.51
CA GLY A 96 15.11 14.30 -0.63
C GLY A 96 15.43 13.21 -1.65
N THR A 97 14.81 12.03 -1.56
CA THR A 97 15.04 10.91 -2.47
C THR A 97 13.92 10.72 -3.50
N ARG A 98 14.09 9.75 -4.40
CA ARG A 98 13.11 9.39 -5.42
C ARG A 98 12.26 8.22 -4.96
N VAL A 99 10.99 8.26 -5.33
CA VAL A 99 10.03 7.17 -5.19
C VAL A 99 9.62 6.71 -6.58
N TYR A 100 9.74 5.43 -6.88
CA TYR A 100 9.44 4.87 -8.19
C TYR A 100 8.14 4.08 -8.14
N ALA A 101 7.15 4.52 -8.92
CA ALA A 101 5.89 3.82 -9.13
C ALA A 101 5.84 3.27 -10.55
N GLU A 102 5.73 1.96 -10.69
CA GLU A 102 5.74 1.29 -11.99
C GLU A 102 4.52 0.36 -12.11
N ILE A 103 3.86 0.36 -13.27
CA ILE A 103 2.86 -0.64 -13.63
C ILE A 103 3.30 -1.31 -14.93
N SER A 104 3.30 -2.63 -14.92
CA SER A 104 3.54 -3.46 -16.10
C SER A 104 2.41 -4.45 -16.31
N ASN A 105 2.04 -4.69 -17.58
CA ASN A 105 1.14 -5.77 -17.97
C ASN A 105 1.91 -6.75 -18.85
N ARG A 106 2.29 -7.89 -18.27
CA ARG A 106 3.06 -8.92 -18.98
C ARG A 106 2.55 -10.32 -18.61
N ASN A 107 2.53 -11.22 -19.58
CA ASN A 107 2.13 -12.60 -19.34
C ASN A 107 0.77 -12.77 -18.64
N LYS A 108 -0.22 -11.95 -19.02
CA LYS A 108 -1.55 -11.90 -18.39
C LYS A 108 -1.51 -11.54 -16.90
N LYS A 109 -0.51 -10.78 -16.47
CA LYS A 109 -0.40 -10.26 -15.12
C LYS A 109 -0.16 -8.76 -15.14
N VAL A 110 -1.00 -8.03 -14.41
CA VAL A 110 -0.80 -6.63 -14.09
C VAL A 110 -0.04 -6.56 -12.77
N THR A 111 1.14 -5.95 -12.80
CA THR A 111 1.98 -5.79 -11.60
C THR A 111 2.26 -4.32 -11.36
N PHE A 112 1.85 -3.84 -10.20
CA PHE A 112 2.27 -2.55 -9.64
C PHE A 112 3.46 -2.76 -8.73
N SER A 113 4.47 -1.89 -8.84
CA SER A 113 5.57 -1.83 -7.89
C SER A 113 5.81 -0.41 -7.39
N LEU A 114 6.06 -0.26 -6.10
CA LEU A 114 6.44 0.99 -5.46
C LEU A 114 7.77 0.78 -4.74
N LYS A 115 8.78 1.63 -5.06
CA LYS A 115 10.14 1.53 -4.53
C LYS A 115 10.58 2.86 -3.93
N ASN A 116 11.23 2.81 -2.78
CA ASN A 116 11.87 3.97 -2.15
C ASN A 116 13.12 3.55 -1.34
N ILE A 117 13.95 4.51 -1.02
CA ILE A 117 15.02 4.35 -0.05
C ILE A 117 14.47 4.64 1.34
N SER A 118 14.72 3.75 2.29
CA SER A 118 14.30 3.93 3.69
C SER A 118 15.23 4.91 4.41
N ALA A 119 14.64 5.74 5.28
CA ALA A 119 15.41 6.63 6.16
C ALA A 119 16.18 5.88 7.25
N GLN A 120 15.79 4.62 7.51
CA GLN A 120 16.40 3.75 8.52
C GLN A 120 16.88 2.44 7.87
N PRO A 121 18.00 1.86 8.30
CA PRO A 121 18.44 0.56 7.79
C PRO A 121 17.37 -0.52 8.00
N LEU A 122 17.11 -1.29 6.94
CA LEU A 122 16.13 -2.38 6.95
C LEU A 122 16.86 -3.71 7.30
N ASN A 123 17.30 -3.84 8.56
CA ASN A 123 18.04 -5.00 9.05
C ASN A 123 17.15 -6.19 9.46
N ILE A 124 15.98 -6.31 8.85
CA ILE A 124 15.00 -7.39 9.10
C ILE A 124 14.59 -8.04 7.79
N SER A 125 14.14 -9.30 7.86
CA SER A 125 13.59 -9.95 6.68
C SER A 125 12.22 -9.38 6.29
N ALA A 126 11.83 -9.53 5.02
CA ALA A 126 10.51 -9.10 4.54
C ALA A 126 9.37 -9.81 5.29
N ASP A 127 9.54 -11.10 5.62
CA ASP A 127 8.57 -11.88 6.38
C ASP A 127 8.48 -11.38 7.81
N GLU A 128 9.61 -11.15 8.46
CA GLU A 128 9.66 -10.61 9.83
C GLU A 128 9.04 -9.20 9.91
N LEU A 129 9.28 -8.35 8.91
CA LEU A 129 8.64 -7.03 8.83
C LEU A 129 7.12 -7.18 8.76
N THR A 130 6.62 -8.06 7.90
CA THR A 130 5.18 -8.32 7.75
C THR A 130 4.58 -8.93 9.02
N GLU A 131 5.27 -9.88 9.65
CA GLU A 131 4.81 -10.53 10.89
C GLU A 131 4.84 -9.61 12.12
N ARG A 132 5.86 -8.75 12.25
CA ARG A 132 5.93 -7.74 13.33
C ARG A 132 4.74 -6.80 13.28
N PHE A 133 4.31 -6.40 12.08
CA PHE A 133 3.11 -5.59 11.91
C PHE A 133 1.83 -6.34 12.32
N ILE A 134 1.77 -7.67 12.16
CA ILE A 134 0.64 -8.50 12.62
C ILE A 134 0.61 -8.61 14.15
N ARG A 135 1.76 -8.68 14.83
CA ARG A 135 1.86 -8.87 16.28
C ARG A 135 1.76 -7.59 17.11
N GLY A 136 1.70 -6.42 16.48
CA GLY A 136 1.62 -5.14 17.20
C GLY A 136 2.87 -4.78 18.02
N ASP A 137 3.99 -5.49 17.82
CA ASP A 137 5.23 -5.33 18.59
C ASP A 137 6.09 -4.14 18.14
N VAL A 138 5.67 -3.44 17.07
CA VAL A 138 6.45 -2.33 16.54
C VAL A 138 6.01 -1.00 17.13
N ALA A 139 6.84 -0.54 18.02
CA ALA A 139 7.02 0.85 18.45
C ALA A 139 5.82 1.51 19.16
N ARG A 140 5.84 1.42 20.46
CA ARG A 140 5.14 2.33 21.35
C ARG A 140 5.52 3.81 21.16
N ASN A 141 6.40 4.14 20.21
CA ASN A 141 6.99 5.48 20.04
C ASN A 141 6.93 6.07 18.61
N THR A 142 6.23 5.45 17.62
CA THR A 142 6.04 6.05 16.30
C THR A 142 4.56 6.27 16.01
N GLU A 143 4.21 7.44 15.47
CA GLU A 143 2.86 7.75 14.99
C GLU A 143 2.40 6.71 13.98
N GLY A 144 1.28 6.04 14.26
CA GLY A 144 0.63 5.04 13.41
C GLY A 144 0.56 3.64 14.03
N SER A 145 -0.44 2.86 13.63
CA SER A 145 -0.72 1.52 14.17
C SER A 145 0.32 0.45 13.82
N GLY A 146 1.22 0.72 12.86
CA GLY A 146 2.13 -0.28 12.30
C GLY A 146 1.44 -1.37 11.46
N LEU A 147 0.11 -1.35 11.36
CA LEU A 147 -0.68 -2.39 10.69
C LEU A 147 -0.85 -2.20 9.17
N GLY A 148 -0.43 -1.04 8.62
CA GLY A 148 -0.76 -0.67 7.24
C GLY A 148 -0.31 -1.69 6.19
N LEU A 149 0.91 -2.24 6.28
CA LEU A 149 1.42 -3.23 5.33
C LEU A 149 0.73 -4.60 5.49
N SER A 150 0.41 -5.02 6.71
CA SER A 150 -0.32 -6.27 6.94
C SER A 150 -1.76 -6.17 6.43
N ILE A 151 -2.41 -5.01 6.58
CA ILE A 151 -3.72 -4.73 6.01
C ILE A 151 -3.64 -4.77 4.48
N ALA A 152 -2.65 -4.09 3.88
CA ALA A 152 -2.46 -4.07 2.44
C ALA A 152 -2.25 -5.48 1.87
N LYS A 153 -1.42 -6.31 2.52
CA LYS A 153 -1.20 -7.71 2.15
C LYS A 153 -2.50 -8.50 2.23
N SER A 154 -3.16 -8.50 3.39
CA SER A 154 -4.39 -9.27 3.62
C SER A 154 -5.52 -8.89 2.65
N LEU A 155 -5.72 -7.58 2.40
CA LEU A 155 -6.73 -7.12 1.46
C LEU A 155 -6.38 -7.47 0.00
N THR A 156 -5.10 -7.47 -0.39
CA THR A 156 -4.67 -7.90 -1.71
C THR A 156 -4.94 -9.40 -1.92
N GLU A 157 -4.51 -10.22 -0.96
CA GLU A 157 -4.66 -11.69 -1.01
C GLU A 157 -6.13 -12.11 -0.97
N LEU A 158 -6.96 -11.44 -0.16
CA LEU A 158 -8.40 -11.68 -0.08
C LEU A 158 -9.11 -11.48 -1.42
N GLN A 159 -8.61 -10.59 -2.27
CA GLN A 159 -9.12 -10.30 -3.61
C GLN A 159 -8.48 -11.17 -4.70
N GLY A 160 -7.67 -12.17 -4.33
CA GLY A 160 -6.99 -13.07 -5.26
C GLY A 160 -5.73 -12.49 -5.91
N GLY A 161 -5.23 -11.36 -5.40
CA GLY A 161 -3.94 -10.78 -5.78
C GLY A 161 -2.76 -11.39 -5.01
N GLU A 162 -1.55 -11.11 -5.45
CA GLU A 162 -0.30 -11.47 -4.78
C GLU A 162 0.37 -10.20 -4.25
N PHE A 163 0.77 -10.19 -2.99
CA PHE A 163 1.52 -9.11 -2.35
C PHE A 163 2.91 -9.60 -1.97
N LYS A 164 3.94 -8.91 -2.48
CA LYS A 164 5.34 -9.22 -2.17
C LYS A 164 6.08 -7.99 -1.67
N LEU A 165 6.90 -8.20 -0.66
CA LEU A 165 7.80 -7.20 -0.10
C LEU A 165 9.25 -7.64 -0.35
N TYR A 166 10.07 -6.71 -0.86
CA TYR A 166 11.50 -6.92 -1.07
C TYR A 166 12.27 -5.85 -0.32
N LEU A 167 13.25 -6.29 0.45
CA LEU A 167 14.18 -5.44 1.19
C LEU A 167 15.59 -5.80 0.74
N ASP A 168 16.38 -4.78 0.38
CA ASP A 168 17.79 -4.96 0.01
C ASP A 168 18.58 -3.73 0.49
N GLY A 169 19.32 -3.89 1.58
CA GLY A 169 19.93 -2.77 2.31
C GLY A 169 18.86 -1.76 2.74
N ASP A 170 18.95 -0.55 2.22
CA ASP A 170 17.97 0.52 2.48
C ASP A 170 16.83 0.57 1.44
N LEU A 171 16.87 -0.30 0.44
CA LEU A 171 15.83 -0.38 -0.59
C LEU A 171 14.59 -1.09 -0.03
N PHE A 172 13.47 -0.39 -0.05
CA PHE A 172 12.14 -0.92 0.21
C PHE A 172 11.36 -1.02 -1.09
N LYS A 173 10.80 -2.18 -1.41
CA LYS A 173 9.98 -2.39 -2.60
C LYS A 173 8.77 -3.24 -2.28
N VAL A 174 7.59 -2.74 -2.59
CA VAL A 174 6.32 -3.48 -2.60
C VAL A 174 5.98 -3.87 -4.03
N MET A 175 5.46 -5.07 -4.23
CA MET A 175 4.86 -5.51 -5.49
C MET A 175 3.47 -6.08 -5.23
N ILE A 176 2.50 -5.63 -6.03
CA ILE A 176 1.11 -6.08 -6.03
C ILE A 176 0.79 -6.59 -7.42
N THR A 177 0.38 -7.86 -7.52
CA THR A 177 0.13 -8.51 -8.80
C THR A 177 -1.26 -9.11 -8.85
N PHE A 178 -1.99 -8.83 -9.94
CA PHE A 178 -3.27 -9.45 -10.26
C PHE A 178 -3.22 -10.10 -11.63
N VAL A 179 -4.12 -11.05 -11.87
CA VAL A 179 -4.35 -11.57 -13.22
C VAL A 179 -5.00 -10.47 -14.04
N ALA A 180 -4.43 -10.17 -15.20
CA ALA A 180 -5.01 -9.21 -16.13
C ALA A 180 -6.34 -9.74 -16.69
N LYS A 181 -7.38 -8.92 -16.70
CA LYS A 181 -8.61 -9.26 -17.38
C LYS A 181 -8.39 -9.03 -18.88
N ASN A 182 -8.46 -10.11 -19.66
CA ASN A 182 -8.39 -10.01 -21.13
C ASN A 182 -9.72 -9.47 -21.64
N TYR A 183 -9.72 -8.30 -22.24
CA TYR A 183 -10.74 -7.94 -23.21
C TYR A 183 -10.39 -8.66 -24.52
N SER A 184 -11.07 -9.77 -24.80
CA SER A 184 -11.09 -10.29 -26.18
C SER A 184 -11.66 -9.18 -27.05
N LYS A 185 -10.84 -8.64 -27.98
CA LYS A 185 -11.29 -7.77 -29.05
C LYS A 185 -12.20 -8.52 -29.99
#